data_a2c5fb0ff59c3af7518024d70a1bd13a
#
_entry.id   a2c5fb0ff59c3af7518024d70a1bd13a
#
_cell.length_a   1.000
_cell.length_b   1.000
_cell.length_c   1.000
_cell.angle_alpha   90.00
_cell.angle_beta   90.00
_cell.angle_gamma   90.00
#
_symmetry.space_group_name_H-M   'P 1'
#
loop_
_entity.id
_entity.type
_entity.pdbx_description
1 polymer ?
#
loop_
_entity_poly.entity_id
_entity_poly.type
_entity_poly.pdbx_seq_one_letter_code
_entity_poly.pdbx_strand_id
1 'polypeptide(L)'
;MAEKFDLTHIHHVNVLVRDIETAKQRYRDVFNVKFIDEPLPSRGVLTSRFSLGDSWLVLVQPVAEGEPMRQLRERGEGLFLLSLGVAQTERPARDGVCSFDESVEVREGISGWRVVDLKMDGMSTGQLQLALGQTD
;
A
#
# COMPACT_ATOMS: atom_id res chain seq x y z
N MET A 1 18.49 4.11 21.55
CA MET A 1 17.31 3.29 21.61
C MET A 1 16.37 3.65 20.49
N ALA A 2 15.88 2.69 19.82
CA ALA A 2 15.03 2.94 18.67
C ALA A 2 13.63 3.37 19.10
N GLU A 3 13.06 4.28 18.38
CA GLU A 3 11.69 4.66 18.62
C GLU A 3 10.77 3.63 18.02
N LYS A 4 9.62 3.48 18.61
CA LYS A 4 8.62 2.56 18.10
C LYS A 4 7.47 3.37 17.53
N PHE A 5 6.80 2.80 16.55
CA PHE A 5 5.65 3.45 15.96
C PHE A 5 4.39 3.05 16.70
N ASP A 6 3.50 4.01 16.87
CA ASP A 6 2.18 3.74 17.42
C ASP A 6 1.24 3.53 16.27
N LEU A 7 0.73 2.32 16.16
CA LEU A 7 -0.18 1.99 15.08
C LEU A 7 -1.59 2.41 15.41
N THR A 8 -2.30 2.92 14.44
CA THR A 8 -3.63 3.43 14.66
C THR A 8 -4.71 2.58 14.00
N HIS A 9 -4.46 2.09 12.82
CA HIS A 9 -5.49 1.31 12.09
C HIS A 9 -4.84 0.68 10.88
N ILE A 10 -5.61 -0.14 10.19
CA ILE A 10 -5.18 -0.62 8.89
C ILE A 10 -5.48 0.49 7.89
N HIS A 11 -4.44 1.04 7.28
CA HIS A 11 -4.63 2.15 6.36
C HIS A 11 -5.18 1.65 5.03
N HIS A 12 -4.53 0.67 4.45
CA HIS A 12 -5.06 0.10 3.22
C HIS A 12 -4.47 -1.29 2.97
N VAL A 13 -5.15 -2.01 2.11
CA VAL A 13 -4.73 -3.34 1.68
C VAL A 13 -4.68 -3.31 0.16
N ASN A 14 -3.59 -3.78 -0.41
CA ASN A 14 -3.45 -3.84 -1.86
C ASN A 14 -3.68 -5.26 -2.35
N VAL A 15 -4.42 -5.37 -3.44
CA VAL A 15 -4.73 -6.65 -4.07
C VAL A 15 -4.22 -6.58 -5.51
N LEU A 16 -3.35 -7.51 -5.89
CA LEU A 16 -2.87 -7.57 -7.26
C LEU A 16 -3.89 -8.21 -8.15
N VAL A 17 -4.12 -7.63 -9.31
CA VAL A 17 -5.06 -8.15 -10.28
C VAL A 17 -4.42 -8.08 -11.67
N ARG A 18 -4.85 -8.97 -12.55
CA ARG A 18 -4.35 -8.97 -13.92
C ARG A 18 -5.06 -7.96 -14.79
N ASP A 19 -6.34 -7.72 -14.52
CA ASP A 19 -7.14 -6.79 -15.32
C ASP A 19 -8.02 -6.02 -14.36
N ILE A 20 -7.71 -4.74 -14.21
CA ILE A 20 -8.36 -3.96 -13.18
C ILE A 20 -9.84 -3.70 -13.49
N GLU A 21 -10.20 -3.59 -14.77
CA GLU A 21 -11.61 -3.38 -15.09
C GLU A 21 -12.44 -4.61 -14.79
N THR A 22 -11.91 -5.79 -15.07
CA THR A 22 -12.60 -7.02 -14.73
C THR A 22 -12.73 -7.15 -13.22
N ALA A 23 -11.67 -6.83 -12.49
CA ALA A 23 -11.71 -6.93 -11.04
C ALA A 23 -12.73 -5.95 -10.46
N LYS A 24 -12.74 -4.72 -10.96
CA LYS A 24 -13.71 -3.72 -10.49
C LYS A 24 -15.14 -4.22 -10.71
N GLN A 25 -15.38 -4.82 -11.86
CA GLN A 25 -16.71 -5.29 -12.15
C GLN A 25 -17.13 -6.43 -11.21
N ARG A 26 -16.20 -7.32 -10.89
CA ARG A 26 -16.51 -8.39 -9.93
C ARG A 26 -16.90 -7.83 -8.57
N TYR A 27 -16.23 -6.79 -8.12
CA TYR A 27 -16.58 -6.18 -6.86
C TYR A 27 -17.93 -5.48 -6.94
N ARG A 28 -18.20 -4.79 -8.05
CA ARG A 28 -19.50 -4.13 -8.22
C ARG A 28 -20.65 -5.10 -8.30
N ASP A 29 -20.40 -6.30 -8.79
CA ASP A 29 -21.46 -7.30 -8.90
C ASP A 29 -21.93 -7.79 -7.53
N VAL A 30 -21.08 -7.65 -6.53
CA VAL A 30 -21.37 -8.18 -5.20
C VAL A 30 -21.59 -7.08 -4.17
N PHE A 31 -20.90 -5.98 -4.31
CA PHE A 31 -20.88 -4.94 -3.29
C PHE A 31 -21.24 -3.58 -3.86
N ASN A 32 -21.81 -2.74 -3.01
CA ASN A 32 -22.04 -1.33 -3.36
C ASN A 32 -20.75 -0.58 -3.07
N VAL A 33 -19.92 -0.41 -4.09
CA VAL A 33 -18.64 0.26 -3.91
C VAL A 33 -18.49 1.32 -4.98
N LYS A 34 -17.77 2.38 -4.65
CA LYS A 34 -17.42 3.43 -5.59
C LYS A 34 -15.92 3.48 -5.70
N PHE A 35 -15.43 3.25 -6.89
CA PHE A 35 -14.00 3.20 -7.13
C PHE A 35 -13.45 4.58 -7.46
N ILE A 36 -12.26 4.86 -6.99
CA ILE A 36 -11.47 6.02 -7.39
C ILE A 36 -10.27 5.48 -8.13
N ASP A 37 -10.17 5.80 -9.40
CA ASP A 37 -9.08 5.32 -10.25
C ASP A 37 -7.92 6.29 -10.19
N GLU A 38 -6.73 5.75 -10.06
CA GLU A 38 -5.55 6.59 -10.05
C GLU A 38 -4.36 5.83 -10.60
N PRO A 39 -3.88 6.19 -11.79
CA PRO A 39 -2.65 5.58 -12.29
C PRO A 39 -1.47 6.05 -11.45
N LEU A 40 -0.50 5.18 -11.30
CA LEU A 40 0.69 5.51 -10.54
C LEU A 40 1.91 5.11 -11.38
N PRO A 41 2.25 5.94 -12.37
CA PRO A 41 3.31 5.57 -13.32
C PRO A 41 4.66 5.35 -12.65
N SER A 42 4.94 6.07 -11.58
CA SER A 42 6.23 5.90 -10.91
C SER A 42 6.40 4.50 -10.35
N ARG A 43 5.31 3.78 -10.13
CA ARG A 43 5.37 2.41 -9.65
C ARG A 43 5.01 1.41 -10.72
N GLY A 44 4.67 1.88 -11.91
CA GLY A 44 4.32 0.99 -13.01
C GLY A 44 3.01 0.28 -12.82
N VAL A 45 2.03 0.93 -12.22
CA VAL A 45 0.75 0.28 -11.93
C VAL A 45 -0.41 1.22 -12.21
N LEU A 46 -1.57 0.61 -12.46
CA LEU A 46 -2.84 1.30 -12.39
C LEU A 46 -3.46 0.92 -11.06
N THR A 47 -4.16 1.84 -10.43
CA THR A 47 -4.84 1.54 -9.18
C THR A 47 -6.28 1.98 -9.23
N SER A 48 -7.10 1.32 -8.43
CA SER A 48 -8.47 1.72 -8.22
C SER A 48 -8.82 1.32 -6.80
N ARG A 49 -9.40 2.23 -6.03
CA ARG A 49 -9.61 1.99 -4.62
C ARG A 49 -11.01 2.38 -4.18
N PHE A 50 -11.48 1.73 -3.12
CA PHE A 50 -12.71 2.17 -2.47
C PHE A 50 -12.48 2.20 -0.96
N SER A 51 -13.27 3.02 -0.28
CA SER A 51 -13.10 3.18 1.15
C SER A 51 -13.85 2.11 1.92
N LEU A 52 -13.29 1.75 3.05
CA LEU A 52 -13.88 0.79 3.98
C LEU A 52 -13.75 1.41 5.36
N GLY A 53 -14.72 2.25 5.75
CA GLY A 53 -14.59 2.96 7.01
C GLY A 53 -13.37 3.86 6.97
N ASP A 54 -12.43 3.62 7.86
CA ASP A 54 -11.20 4.40 7.89
C ASP A 54 -10.06 3.73 7.14
N SER A 55 -10.37 2.72 6.34
CA SER A 55 -9.37 2.00 5.56
C SER A 55 -9.71 2.09 4.09
N TRP A 56 -8.82 1.57 3.27
CA TRP A 56 -9.02 1.51 1.82
C TRP A 56 -8.66 0.14 1.31
N LEU A 57 -9.38 -0.33 0.32
CA LEU A 57 -8.96 -1.50 -0.44
C LEU A 57 -8.53 -1.00 -1.81
N VAL A 58 -7.34 -1.37 -2.24
CA VAL A 58 -6.74 -0.86 -3.46
C VAL A 58 -6.48 -2.03 -4.41
N LEU A 59 -7.07 -1.97 -5.59
CA LEU A 59 -6.76 -2.92 -6.65
C LEU A 59 -5.56 -2.37 -7.41
N VAL A 60 -4.61 -3.23 -7.71
CA VAL A 60 -3.36 -2.83 -8.34
C VAL A 60 -3.12 -3.72 -9.56
N GLN A 61 -3.06 -3.11 -10.73
CA GLN A 61 -2.71 -3.84 -11.94
C GLN A 61 -1.34 -3.39 -12.41
N PRO A 62 -0.34 -4.27 -12.36
CA PRO A 62 0.98 -3.91 -12.89
C PRO A 62 0.92 -3.72 -14.39
N VAL A 63 1.55 -2.67 -14.89
CA VAL A 63 1.60 -2.40 -16.33
C VAL A 63 3.03 -2.19 -16.80
N ALA A 64 4.01 -2.30 -15.92
CA ALA A 64 5.42 -2.18 -16.28
C ALA A 64 6.22 -3.08 -15.35
N GLU A 65 7.47 -3.32 -15.71
CA GLU A 65 8.32 -4.15 -14.88
C GLU A 65 8.55 -3.50 -13.53
N GLY A 66 8.69 -4.31 -12.51
CA GLY A 66 8.90 -3.85 -11.16
C GLY A 66 8.40 -4.88 -10.19
N GLU A 67 8.45 -4.55 -8.91
CA GLU A 67 8.07 -5.49 -7.87
C GLU A 67 6.62 -5.98 -8.01
N PRO A 68 5.65 -5.09 -8.26
CA PRO A 68 4.28 -5.61 -8.40
C PRO A 68 4.13 -6.60 -9.54
N MET A 69 4.75 -6.34 -10.68
CA MET A 69 4.67 -7.26 -11.82
C MET A 69 5.33 -8.59 -11.47
N ARG A 70 6.47 -8.54 -10.78
CA ARG A 70 7.16 -9.75 -10.41
C ARG A 70 6.31 -10.58 -9.45
N GLN A 71 5.69 -9.94 -8.47
CA GLN A 71 4.82 -10.65 -7.54
C GLN A 71 3.63 -11.29 -8.26
N LEU A 72 3.04 -10.57 -9.19
CA LEU A 72 1.91 -11.10 -9.93
C LEU A 72 2.32 -12.35 -10.72
N ARG A 73 3.48 -12.33 -11.35
CA ARG A 73 3.96 -13.48 -12.09
C ARG A 73 4.25 -14.66 -11.20
N GLU A 74 4.81 -14.42 -10.03
CA GLU A 74 5.24 -15.51 -9.17
C GLU A 74 4.11 -16.06 -8.32
N ARG A 75 3.20 -15.22 -7.89
CA ARG A 75 2.19 -15.63 -6.93
C ARG A 75 0.77 -15.56 -7.45
N GLY A 76 0.56 -14.85 -8.54
CA GLY A 76 -0.78 -14.69 -9.09
C GLY A 76 -1.53 -13.56 -8.40
N GLU A 77 -2.81 -13.48 -8.70
CA GLU A 77 -3.67 -12.46 -8.12
C GLU A 77 -3.89 -12.73 -6.64
N GLY A 78 -4.11 -11.67 -5.89
CA GLY A 78 -4.46 -11.80 -4.49
C GLY A 78 -3.86 -10.72 -3.65
N LEU A 79 -3.91 -10.91 -2.34
CA LEU A 79 -3.39 -9.94 -1.41
C LEU A 79 -1.90 -9.75 -1.64
N PHE A 80 -1.49 -8.50 -1.67
CA PHE A 80 -0.12 -8.17 -2.01
C PHE A 80 0.56 -7.40 -0.89
N LEU A 81 -0.14 -6.48 -0.26
CA LEU A 81 0.51 -5.58 0.68
C LEU A 81 -0.49 -5.11 1.73
N LEU A 82 -0.04 -5.06 2.96
CA LEU A 82 -0.81 -4.52 4.07
C LEU A 82 -0.11 -3.25 4.53
N SER A 83 -0.85 -2.15 4.61
CA SER A 83 -0.31 -0.88 5.07
C SER A 83 -0.98 -0.48 6.36
N LEU A 84 -0.19 -0.25 7.38
CA LEU A 84 -0.68 0.09 8.71
C LEU A 84 -0.51 1.59 8.93
N GLY A 85 -1.56 2.23 9.42
CA GLY A 85 -1.51 3.64 9.75
C GLY A 85 -0.73 3.89 11.01
N VAL A 86 0.00 4.97 11.03
CA VAL A 86 0.85 5.33 12.15
C VAL A 86 0.45 6.72 12.62
N ALA A 87 0.49 6.93 13.92
CA ALA A 87 0.13 8.24 14.47
C ALA A 87 1.06 9.31 13.93
N GLN A 88 0.51 10.48 13.71
CA GLN A 88 1.29 11.62 13.26
C GLN A 88 2.30 11.97 14.32
N THR A 89 3.54 12.18 13.92
CA THR A 89 4.55 12.62 14.85
C THR A 89 5.22 13.84 14.26
N GLU A 90 5.96 14.53 15.09
CA GLU A 90 6.64 15.70 14.63
C GLU A 90 7.86 15.39 13.80
N ARG A 91 8.34 14.19 13.89
CA ARG A 91 9.53 13.81 13.17
C ARG A 91 9.28 12.55 12.39
N PRO A 92 8.29 12.54 11.57
CA PRO A 92 7.88 11.30 11.01
C PRO A 92 8.87 10.72 10.07
N ALA A 93 9.43 11.50 9.28
CA ALA A 93 10.21 10.91 8.30
C ALA A 93 11.64 11.08 8.52
N ARG A 94 12.01 12.16 8.99
CA ARG A 94 13.36 12.46 9.00
C ARG A 94 14.18 11.56 9.85
N ASP A 95 13.80 11.42 11.04
CA ASP A 95 14.57 10.58 11.83
C ASP A 95 13.98 9.36 12.14
N GLY A 96 12.82 9.24 11.86
CA GLY A 96 12.34 8.07 12.21
C GLY A 96 12.09 7.13 11.51
N VAL A 97 12.38 7.33 10.67
CA VAL A 97 12.09 6.49 9.96
C VAL A 97 12.08 5.29 10.51
N CYS A 98 12.46 4.58 10.34
CA CYS A 98 12.29 3.28 10.69
C CYS A 98 13.46 2.81 11.47
N SER A 99 13.20 2.30 12.58
CA SER A 99 14.28 1.76 13.34
C SER A 99 14.61 0.37 12.93
N PHE A 100 13.91 -0.19 11.97
CA PHE A 100 14.19 -1.56 11.56
C PHE A 100 15.30 -1.62 10.54
N ASP A 101 15.42 -0.62 9.69
CA ASP A 101 16.38 -0.68 8.61
C ASP A 101 16.74 0.73 8.20
N GLU A 102 17.99 1.05 8.28
CA GLU A 102 18.43 2.40 7.95
C GLU A 102 18.28 2.74 6.49
N SER A 103 18.12 1.74 5.65
CA SER A 103 17.97 2.02 4.24
C SER A 103 16.54 2.30 3.83
N VAL A 104 15.62 2.26 4.78
CA VAL A 104 14.23 2.50 4.45
C VAL A 104 14.02 3.97 4.13
N GLU A 105 13.27 4.24 3.09
CA GLU A 105 12.98 5.59 2.67
C GLU A 105 11.49 5.82 2.65
N VAL A 106 11.10 7.03 2.95
CA VAL A 106 9.72 7.45 2.80
C VAL A 106 9.50 7.80 1.34
N ARG A 107 8.42 7.32 0.78
CA ARG A 107 8.07 7.68 -0.58
C ARG A 107 6.59 8.02 -0.66
N GLU A 108 6.22 8.64 -1.75
CA GLU A 108 4.85 9.05 -1.97
C GLU A 108 4.14 7.99 -2.77
N GLY A 109 2.99 7.56 -2.31
CA GLY A 109 2.21 6.57 -3.02
C GLY A 109 0.96 7.17 -3.59
N ILE A 110 -0.12 6.40 -3.58
CA ILE A 110 -1.40 6.83 -4.10
C ILE A 110 -1.88 8.06 -3.34
N SER A 111 -2.45 8.99 -4.05
CA SER A 111 -3.08 10.17 -3.45
C SER A 111 -2.12 10.96 -2.57
N GLY A 112 -0.83 10.84 -2.83
CA GLY A 112 0.14 11.56 -2.04
C GLY A 112 0.40 10.95 -0.68
N TRP A 113 -0.09 9.75 -0.42
CA TRP A 113 0.17 9.10 0.85
C TRP A 113 1.67 8.90 1.02
N ARG A 114 2.14 9.21 2.21
CA ARG A 114 3.54 8.97 2.53
C ARG A 114 3.67 7.60 3.14
N VAL A 115 4.49 6.76 2.55
CA VAL A 115 4.56 5.37 2.95
C VAL A 115 6.01 4.92 3.10
N VAL A 116 6.20 3.92 3.95
CA VAL A 116 7.50 3.31 4.17
C VAL A 116 7.32 1.80 4.08
N ASP A 117 8.09 1.17 3.24
CA ASP A 117 8.06 -0.29 3.16
C ASP A 117 8.98 -0.86 4.23
N LEU A 118 8.52 -1.90 4.90
CA LEU A 118 9.27 -2.52 5.96
C LEU A 118 9.73 -3.91 5.56
N LYS A 119 10.87 -4.29 6.08
CA LYS A 119 11.34 -5.67 6.00
C LYS A 119 11.44 -6.18 7.41
N MET A 120 10.79 -7.26 7.67
CA MET A 120 10.82 -7.87 8.99
C MET A 120 11.16 -9.33 8.84
N ASP A 121 11.83 -9.86 9.84
CA ASP A 121 12.21 -11.27 9.83
C ASP A 121 10.95 -12.10 9.68
N GLY A 122 11.01 -13.07 8.79
CA GLY A 122 9.88 -13.95 8.60
C GLY A 122 8.83 -13.44 7.66
N MET A 123 9.01 -12.26 7.08
CA MET A 123 8.05 -11.71 6.15
C MET A 123 8.70 -11.51 4.81
N SER A 124 7.89 -11.65 3.77
CA SER A 124 8.37 -11.37 2.43
C SER A 124 8.58 -9.89 2.24
N THR A 125 9.57 -9.57 1.44
CA THR A 125 9.89 -8.19 1.15
C THR A 125 8.70 -7.50 0.48
N GLY A 126 8.45 -6.29 0.92
CA GLY A 126 7.47 -5.46 0.23
C GLY A 126 6.04 -5.75 0.59
N GLN A 127 5.79 -6.58 1.56
CA GLN A 127 4.42 -6.92 1.91
C GLN A 127 3.89 -6.19 3.12
N LEU A 128 4.73 -5.49 3.86
CA LEU A 128 4.29 -4.69 5.00
C LEU A 128 4.74 -3.26 4.82
N GLN A 129 3.84 -2.33 5.06
CA GLN A 129 4.11 -0.93 4.82
C GLN A 129 3.51 -0.11 5.94
N LEU A 130 4.09 1.02 6.23
CA LEU A 130 3.50 2.00 7.13
C LEU A 130 3.03 3.20 6.35
N ALA A 131 1.87 3.72 6.69
CA ALA A 131 1.36 4.97 6.14
C ALA A 131 1.53 6.03 7.22
N LEU A 132 2.34 7.03 6.92
CA LEU A 132 2.81 7.97 7.93
C LEU A 132 1.90 9.19 8.02
N GLY A 133 1.38 9.42 9.22
CA GLY A 133 0.76 10.70 9.54
C GLY A 133 -0.26 11.20 8.57
N GLN A 134 -1.06 10.34 7.97
CA GLN A 134 -2.03 10.78 7.01
C GLN A 134 -3.20 11.37 7.73
N THR A 135 -3.65 12.48 7.24
CA THR A 135 -4.78 13.09 7.86
C THR A 135 -5.93 13.11 6.93
N ASP A 136 -6.12 12.55 6.09
CA ASP A 136 -7.24 12.53 5.29
C ASP A 136 -7.37 12.06 4.46
#